data_f519176ddafd8a3848273ea7b68d9831
#
_entry.id   f519176ddafd8a3848273ea7b68d9831
#
_cell.length_a   1.000
_cell.length_b   1.000
_cell.length_c   1.000
_cell.angle_alpha   90.00
_cell.angle_beta   90.00
_cell.angle_gamma   90.00
#
_symmetry.space_group_name_H-M   'P 1'
#
loop_
_entity.id
_entity.type
_entity.pdbx_description
1 polymer ?
#
loop_
_entity_poly.entity_id
_entity_poly.type
_entity_poly.pdbx_seq_one_letter_code
_entity_poly.pdbx_strand_id
1 'polypeptide(L)' 'RQVLRLAGEGMQANEIAVQLNLSHGTVRNYLSEAIGKLGVDNRIEAYRIARQKGWL' A
#
# COMPACT_ATOMS: atom_id res chain seq x y z
N ARG A 1 0.30 4.32 -5.69
CA ARG A 1 0.41 5.42 -4.72
C ARG A 1 -0.77 5.48 -3.77
N GLN A 2 -1.98 5.54 -4.31
CA GLN A 2 -3.16 5.63 -3.47
C GLN A 2 -3.34 4.41 -2.59
N VAL A 3 -3.05 3.24 -3.13
CA VAL A 3 -3.16 2.00 -2.36
C VAL A 3 -2.23 2.05 -1.15
N LEU A 4 -0.96 2.41 -1.37
CA LEU A 4 0.01 2.44 -0.29
C LEU A 4 -0.33 3.51 0.74
N ARG A 5 -0.81 4.67 0.28
CA ARG A 5 -1.20 5.74 1.18
C ARG A 5 -2.36 5.34 2.09
N LEU A 6 -3.39 4.73 1.50
CA LEU A 6 -4.54 4.28 2.28
C LEU A 6 -4.16 3.18 3.26
N ALA A 7 -3.27 2.28 2.84
CA ALA A 7 -2.78 1.24 3.72
C ALA A 7 -2.02 1.84 4.91
N GLY A 8 -1.24 2.89 4.66
CA GLY A 8 -0.51 3.58 5.71
C GLY A 8 -1.42 4.30 6.69
N GLU A 9 -2.63 4.65 6.25
CA GLU A 9 -3.63 5.27 7.11
C GLU A 9 -4.43 4.24 7.92
N GLY A 10 -4.09 2.96 7.80
CA GLY A 10 -4.72 1.91 8.57
C GLY A 10 -5.84 1.17 7.86
N MET A 11 -6.07 1.49 6.59
CA MET A 11 -7.15 0.86 5.83
C MET A 11 -6.74 -0.54 5.40
N GLN A 12 -7.66 -1.50 5.52
CA GLN A 12 -7.40 -2.86 5.11
C GLN A 12 -7.56 -3.03 3.60
N ALA A 13 -6.96 -4.09 3.06
CA ALA A 13 -6.94 -4.30 1.61
C ALA A 13 -8.35 -4.35 1.00
N ASN A 14 -9.30 -5.00 1.68
CA ASN A 14 -10.66 -5.07 1.16
C ASN A 14 -11.33 -3.71 1.16
N GLU A 15 -11.06 -2.88 2.14
CA GLU A 15 -11.60 -1.52 2.19
C GLU A 15 -11.02 -0.66 1.09
N ILE A 16 -9.70 -0.77 0.87
CA ILE A 16 -9.02 -0.04 -0.20
C ILE A 16 -9.61 -0.45 -1.56
N ALA A 17 -9.83 -1.73 -1.75
CA ALA A 17 -10.39 -2.25 -3.00
C ALA A 17 -11.76 -1.63 -3.29
N VAL A 18 -12.61 -1.55 -2.29
CA VAL A 18 -13.92 -0.94 -2.44
C VAL A 18 -13.80 0.54 -2.77
N GLN A 19 -12.99 1.24 -2.02
CA GLN A 19 -12.86 2.69 -2.19
C GLN A 19 -12.29 3.08 -3.55
N LEU A 20 -11.33 2.32 -4.05
CA LEU A 20 -10.68 2.62 -5.31
C LEU A 20 -11.30 1.88 -6.49
N ASN A 21 -12.34 1.10 -6.25
CA ASN A 21 -13.01 0.31 -7.28
C ASN A 21 -12.05 -0.66 -7.96
N LEU A 22 -11.26 -1.35 -7.15
CA LEU A 22 -10.31 -2.34 -7.59
C LEU A 22 -10.68 -3.71 -7.02
N SER A 23 -10.12 -4.78 -7.60
CA SER A 23 -10.30 -6.10 -7.02
C SER A 23 -9.41 -6.25 -5.79
N HIS A 24 -9.83 -7.09 -4.85
CA HIS A 24 -9.04 -7.36 -3.65
C HIS A 24 -7.67 -7.92 -4.01
N GLY A 25 -7.61 -8.81 -5.01
CA GLY A 25 -6.36 -9.39 -5.46
C GLY A 25 -5.39 -8.34 -6.01
N THR A 26 -5.92 -7.36 -6.75
CA THR A 26 -5.10 -6.28 -7.28
C THR A 26 -4.47 -5.47 -6.16
N VAL A 27 -5.24 -5.14 -5.13
CA VAL A 27 -4.74 -4.37 -4.00
C VAL A 27 -3.66 -5.16 -3.26
N ARG A 28 -3.90 -6.45 -3.02
CA ARG A 28 -2.93 -7.30 -2.33
C ARG A 28 -1.64 -7.43 -3.12
N ASN A 29 -1.74 -7.60 -4.42
CA ASN A 29 -0.55 -7.68 -5.27
C ASN A 29 0.25 -6.39 -5.23
N TYR A 30 -0.44 -5.26 -5.31
CA TYR A 30 0.23 -3.97 -5.24
C TYR A 30 1.01 -3.81 -3.94
N LEU A 31 0.37 -4.15 -2.82
CA LEU A 31 1.01 -4.04 -1.51
C LEU A 31 2.22 -4.97 -1.38
N SER A 32 2.08 -6.20 -1.87
CA SER A 32 3.20 -7.15 -1.86
C SER A 32 4.37 -6.64 -2.66
N GLU A 33 4.12 -6.10 -3.84
CA GLU A 33 5.19 -5.56 -4.68
C GLU A 33 5.85 -4.35 -4.04
N ALA A 34 5.06 -3.46 -3.46
CA ALA A 34 5.60 -2.27 -2.81
C ALA A 34 6.48 -2.67 -1.61
N ILE A 35 6.02 -3.61 -0.81
CA ILE A 35 6.77 -4.09 0.34
C ILE A 35 8.08 -4.73 -0.11
N GLY A 36 8.01 -5.55 -1.15
CA GLY A 36 9.20 -6.22 -1.68
C GLY A 36 10.21 -5.24 -2.25
N LYS A 37 9.74 -4.26 -3.01
CA LYS A 37 10.63 -3.26 -3.62
C LYS A 37 11.36 -2.40 -2.61
N LEU A 38 10.67 -2.06 -1.52
CA LEU A 38 11.25 -1.20 -0.51
C LEU A 38 12.10 -1.97 0.51
N GLY A 39 12.04 -3.30 0.45
CA GLY A 39 12.83 -4.15 1.32
C GLY A 39 12.42 -4.06 2.78
N VAL A 40 11.14 -3.88 3.03
CA VAL A 40 10.61 -3.73 4.38
C VAL A 40 9.69 -4.91 4.72
N ASP A 41 9.32 -5.01 6.00
CA ASP A 41 8.59 -6.17 6.48
C ASP A 41 7.07 -6.04 6.36
N ASN A 42 6.56 -4.82 6.24
CA ASN A 42 5.12 -4.63 6.19
C ASN A 42 4.76 -3.30 5.52
N ARG A 43 3.45 -3.13 5.26
CA ARG A 43 2.96 -1.96 4.54
C ARG A 43 3.13 -0.63 5.27
N ILE A 44 3.16 -0.68 6.60
CA ILE A 44 3.35 0.55 7.38
C ILE A 44 4.76 1.09 7.17
N GLU A 45 5.77 0.21 7.19
CA GLU A 45 7.14 0.58 6.90
C GLU A 45 7.29 1.06 5.45
N ALA A 46 6.62 0.38 4.52
CA ALA A 46 6.64 0.78 3.11
C ALA A 46 6.09 2.19 2.94
N TYR A 47 4.99 2.48 3.61
CA TYR A 47 4.37 3.81 3.56
C TYR A 47 5.34 4.87 4.10
N ARG A 48 5.98 4.60 5.22
CA ARG A 48 6.92 5.54 5.84
C ARG A 48 8.07 5.87 4.90
N ILE A 49 8.66 4.84 4.31
CA ILE A 49 9.80 5.03 3.41
C ILE A 49 9.37 5.76 2.15
N ALA A 50 8.24 5.40 1.58
CA ALA A 50 7.73 6.06 0.38
C ALA A 50 7.47 7.54 0.64
N ARG A 51 6.96 7.85 1.82
CA ARG A 51 6.72 9.24 2.20
C ARG A 51 8.03 10.01 2.34
N GLN A 52 9.05 9.40 2.95
CA GLN A 52 10.35 10.03 3.08
C GLN A 52 11.00 10.30 1.73
N LYS A 53 10.78 9.41 0.77
CA LYS A 53 11.35 9.56 -0.58
C LYS A 53 10.54 10.48 -1.48
N GLY A 54 9.42 10.99 -0.98
CA GLY A 54 8.58 11.88 -1.77
C GLY A 54 7.74 11.18 -2.82
N TRP A 55 7.49 9.89 -2.66
CA TRP A 55 6.70 9.12 -3.60
C TRP A 55 5.20 9.26 -3.37
N LEU A 56 4.80 9.86 -2.26
CA LEU A 56 3.39 10.04 -1.89
C LEU A 56 3.02 11.51 -1.78
#